data_5c2205f530d0b4a3c842d683305fca6f
#
_entry.id   5c2205f530d0b4a3c842d683305fca6f
#
_cell.length_a   1.000
_cell.length_b   1.000
_cell.length_c   1.000
_cell.angle_alpha   90.00
_cell.angle_beta   90.00
_cell.angle_gamma   90.00
#
_symmetry.space_group_name_H-M   'P 1'
#
loop_
_entity.id
_entity.type
_entity.pdbx_description
1 polymer ?
#
loop_
_entity_poly.entity_id
_entity_poly.type
_entity_poly.pdbx_seq_one_letter_code
_entity_poly.pdbx_strand_id
1 'polypeptide(L)'
;RADIVIFPKDSTADDMKDQQKIHIIVECKKESVKPTDNKEGVEQLKSYMAACANCMWGMWTNGKHKTVYQKTVDAQGMIVFNECNDIPSADGSTNENERPKRTTLTKATDDNLLFTFRTCHDVIYVNEGLQKQAAFFEFLKMIFCKIQDERNVFNPIEFYTTSTERNFPDGQITVYNRIAKIFEEVKRRNSKIFDANDSIKLEPRTVAQIVGELQKYSLLNTNIDFKGKAYEEIVGSNLRGDRGEFFYTTQCYAYGSGYD
;
A
#
# COMPACT_ATOMS: atom_id res chain seq x y z
N ARG A 1 3.70 -28.70 3.24
CA ARG A 1 2.95 -28.28 4.42
C ARG A 1 2.97 -26.76 4.44
N ALA A 2 1.81 -26.11 4.56
CA ALA A 2 1.71 -24.65 4.65
C ALA A 2 2.35 -24.15 5.97
N ASP A 3 2.93 -22.95 5.95
CA ASP A 3 3.59 -22.38 7.12
C ASP A 3 2.58 -21.86 8.15
N ILE A 4 1.53 -21.17 7.69
CA ILE A 4 0.44 -20.68 8.54
C ILE A 4 -0.89 -20.98 7.85
N VAL A 5 -1.86 -21.45 8.64
CA VAL A 5 -3.24 -21.65 8.20
C VAL A 5 -4.20 -20.94 9.14
N ILE A 6 -5.23 -20.33 8.58
CA ILE A 6 -6.23 -19.60 9.35
C ILE A 6 -7.59 -20.22 9.05
N PHE A 7 -8.32 -20.51 10.11
CA PHE A 7 -9.66 -21.06 10.07
C PHE A 7 -10.70 -19.96 10.32
N PRO A 8 -11.97 -20.17 9.96
CA PRO A 8 -13.05 -19.27 10.35
C PRO A 8 -13.12 -19.06 11.86
N LYS A 9 -13.63 -17.90 12.29
CA LYS A 9 -13.63 -17.46 13.70
C LYS A 9 -14.30 -18.46 14.65
N ASP A 10 -15.35 -19.12 14.18
CA ASP A 10 -16.16 -20.04 14.99
C ASP A 10 -15.70 -21.51 14.88
N SER A 11 -14.49 -21.74 14.38
CA SER A 11 -13.95 -23.10 14.22
C SER A 11 -13.63 -23.74 15.57
N THR A 12 -14.05 -24.98 15.74
CA THR A 12 -13.75 -25.81 16.91
C THR A 12 -12.35 -26.40 16.81
N ALA A 13 -11.85 -26.99 17.91
CA ALA A 13 -10.56 -27.70 17.93
C ALA A 13 -10.53 -28.91 16.96
N ASP A 14 -11.68 -29.53 16.69
CA ASP A 14 -11.79 -30.63 15.72
C ASP A 14 -11.82 -30.10 14.29
N ASP A 15 -12.43 -28.93 14.05
CA ASP A 15 -12.39 -28.27 12.74
C ASP A 15 -10.95 -27.91 12.33
N MET A 16 -10.11 -27.53 13.28
CA MET A 16 -8.70 -27.18 13.04
C MET A 16 -7.82 -28.37 12.66
N LYS A 17 -8.33 -29.60 12.76
CA LYS A 17 -7.66 -30.83 12.29
C LYS A 17 -8.03 -31.15 10.83
N ASP A 18 -9.09 -30.56 10.31
CA ASP A 18 -9.59 -30.80 8.96
C ASP A 18 -9.03 -29.78 7.99
N GLN A 19 -8.15 -30.22 7.09
CA GLN A 19 -7.55 -29.37 6.06
C GLN A 19 -8.59 -28.74 5.14
N GLN A 20 -9.76 -29.37 4.95
CA GLN A 20 -10.83 -28.84 4.09
C GLN A 20 -11.52 -27.61 4.72
N LYS A 21 -11.34 -27.37 6.02
CA LYS A 21 -11.91 -26.22 6.75
C LYS A 21 -10.97 -25.02 6.80
N ILE A 22 -9.78 -25.13 6.24
CA ILE A 22 -8.84 -23.99 6.12
C ILE A 22 -9.48 -22.92 5.25
N HIS A 23 -9.47 -21.70 5.74
CA HIS A 23 -10.01 -20.54 5.04
C HIS A 23 -8.92 -19.70 4.34
N ILE A 24 -7.77 -19.54 4.98
CA ILE A 24 -6.64 -18.80 4.46
C ILE A 24 -5.35 -19.60 4.64
N ILE A 25 -4.48 -19.56 3.63
CA ILE A 25 -3.13 -20.14 3.68
C ILE A 25 -2.11 -19.03 3.53
N VAL A 26 -1.07 -19.03 4.38
CA VAL A 26 0.06 -18.13 4.26
C VAL A 26 1.35 -18.95 4.12
N GLU A 27 2.10 -18.66 3.07
CA GLU A 27 3.44 -19.20 2.81
C GLU A 27 4.47 -18.13 3.08
N CYS A 28 5.37 -18.40 4.02
CA CYS A 28 6.48 -17.52 4.40
C CYS A 28 7.79 -18.10 3.90
N LYS A 29 8.52 -17.35 3.12
CA LYS A 29 9.78 -17.80 2.52
C LYS A 29 10.95 -16.94 2.98
N LYS A 30 12.16 -17.47 2.81
CA LYS A 30 13.38 -16.71 3.02
C LYS A 30 13.43 -15.56 2.02
N GLU A 31 14.04 -14.46 2.41
CA GLU A 31 14.18 -13.25 1.60
C GLU A 31 14.79 -13.49 0.20
N SER A 32 15.65 -14.51 0.08
CA SER A 32 16.30 -14.90 -1.16
C SER A 32 15.38 -15.61 -2.16
N VAL A 33 14.25 -16.16 -1.72
CA VAL A 33 13.30 -16.86 -2.59
C VAL A 33 12.44 -15.84 -3.34
N LYS A 34 12.33 -15.98 -4.65
CA LYS A 34 11.53 -15.08 -5.49
C LYS A 34 10.09 -15.61 -5.63
N PRO A 35 9.09 -14.73 -5.83
CA PRO A 35 7.71 -15.15 -6.11
C PRO A 35 7.60 -16.10 -7.32
N THR A 36 8.50 -15.96 -8.29
CA THR A 36 8.57 -16.77 -9.52
C THR A 36 9.38 -18.06 -9.38
N ASP A 37 9.84 -18.41 -8.19
CA ASP A 37 10.56 -19.66 -7.96
C ASP A 37 9.66 -20.87 -8.29
N ASN A 38 10.20 -21.86 -9.00
CA ASN A 38 9.44 -23.02 -9.48
C ASN A 38 8.97 -23.96 -8.36
N LYS A 39 9.63 -23.96 -7.20
CA LYS A 39 9.34 -24.89 -6.11
C LYS A 39 8.72 -24.20 -4.90
N GLU A 40 9.23 -23.02 -4.58
CA GLU A 40 8.90 -22.29 -3.35
C GLU A 40 8.19 -20.96 -3.64
N GLY A 41 7.91 -20.64 -4.90
CA GLY A 41 7.21 -19.45 -5.33
C GLY A 41 5.68 -19.54 -5.15
N VAL A 42 4.99 -18.62 -5.79
CA VAL A 42 3.52 -18.49 -5.68
C VAL A 42 2.75 -19.72 -6.20
N GLU A 43 3.33 -20.50 -7.10
CA GLU A 43 2.67 -21.72 -7.59
C GLU A 43 2.52 -22.80 -6.52
N GLN A 44 3.45 -22.85 -5.55
CA GLN A 44 3.30 -23.71 -4.38
C GLN A 44 2.09 -23.31 -3.54
N LEU A 45 1.91 -22.01 -3.28
CA LEU A 45 0.74 -21.49 -2.58
C LEU A 45 -0.56 -21.86 -3.31
N LYS A 46 -0.64 -21.61 -4.63
CA LYS A 46 -1.81 -21.95 -5.45
C LYS A 46 -2.15 -23.43 -5.40
N SER A 47 -1.13 -24.29 -5.41
CA SER A 47 -1.35 -25.73 -5.32
C SER A 47 -1.96 -26.13 -3.97
N TYR A 48 -1.54 -25.51 -2.87
CA TYR A 48 -2.14 -25.74 -1.55
C TYR A 48 -3.58 -25.22 -1.46
N MET A 49 -3.83 -24.03 -2.01
CA MET A 49 -5.19 -23.47 -2.08
C MET A 49 -6.12 -24.32 -2.90
N ALA A 50 -5.64 -24.91 -4.02
CA ALA A 50 -6.42 -25.81 -4.87
C ALA A 50 -6.79 -27.11 -4.14
N ALA A 51 -5.87 -27.64 -3.32
CA ALA A 51 -6.10 -28.87 -2.56
C ALA A 51 -7.08 -28.70 -1.38
N CYS A 52 -7.34 -27.48 -0.92
CA CYS A 52 -8.26 -27.18 0.18
C CYS A 52 -9.55 -26.58 -0.37
N ALA A 53 -10.68 -27.30 -0.27
CA ALA A 53 -11.95 -26.90 -0.88
C ALA A 53 -12.40 -25.50 -0.41
N ASN A 54 -12.37 -25.25 0.90
CA ASN A 54 -12.85 -24.02 1.51
C ASN A 54 -11.79 -22.91 1.64
N CYS A 55 -10.56 -23.15 1.19
CA CYS A 55 -9.52 -22.13 1.17
C CYS A 55 -9.83 -21.12 0.07
N MET A 56 -10.26 -19.92 0.47
CA MET A 56 -10.64 -18.84 -0.46
C MET A 56 -9.50 -17.85 -0.69
N TRP A 57 -8.57 -17.73 0.25
CA TRP A 57 -7.51 -16.73 0.23
C TRP A 57 -6.15 -17.36 0.52
N GLY A 58 -5.12 -16.83 -0.15
CA GLY A 58 -3.76 -17.23 0.10
C GLY A 58 -2.80 -16.06 -0.02
N MET A 59 -1.78 -16.05 0.82
CA MET A 59 -0.71 -15.06 0.78
C MET A 59 0.64 -15.77 0.72
N TRP A 60 1.47 -15.35 -0.21
CA TRP A 60 2.87 -15.68 -0.28
C TRP A 60 3.70 -14.44 0.09
N THR A 61 4.71 -14.63 0.94
CA THR A 61 5.62 -13.54 1.33
C THR A 61 7.01 -14.05 1.66
N ASN A 62 8.04 -13.25 1.32
CA ASN A 62 9.41 -13.44 1.76
C ASN A 62 9.92 -12.25 2.60
N GLY A 63 8.99 -11.42 3.11
CA GLY A 63 9.30 -10.21 3.87
C GLY A 63 9.57 -8.97 2.99
N LYS A 64 10.07 -9.16 1.76
CA LYS A 64 10.25 -8.05 0.77
C LYS A 64 9.12 -7.98 -0.24
N HIS A 65 8.61 -9.13 -0.64
CA HIS A 65 7.51 -9.26 -1.59
C HIS A 65 6.32 -9.91 -0.90
N LYS A 66 5.13 -9.42 -1.21
CA LYS A 66 3.85 -9.99 -0.79
C LYS A 66 2.97 -10.13 -2.00
N THR A 67 2.41 -11.32 -2.23
CA THR A 67 1.41 -11.56 -3.24
C THR A 67 0.24 -12.28 -2.61
N VAL A 68 -0.98 -11.80 -2.86
CA VAL A 68 -2.22 -12.35 -2.32
C VAL A 68 -3.10 -12.82 -3.46
N TYR A 69 -3.72 -13.99 -3.29
CA TYR A 69 -4.65 -14.55 -4.26
C TYR A 69 -6.00 -14.87 -3.62
N GLN A 70 -7.05 -14.55 -4.35
CA GLN A 70 -8.38 -15.06 -4.10
C GLN A 70 -8.64 -16.24 -5.03
N LYS A 71 -9.05 -17.38 -4.47
CA LYS A 71 -9.52 -18.54 -5.24
C LYS A 71 -11.01 -18.38 -5.52
N THR A 72 -11.37 -18.46 -6.80
CA THR A 72 -12.76 -18.47 -7.28
C THR A 72 -12.95 -19.65 -8.20
N VAL A 73 -14.20 -19.94 -8.55
CA VAL A 73 -14.56 -20.95 -9.55
C VAL A 73 -15.30 -20.23 -10.67
N ASP A 74 -14.85 -20.41 -11.89
CA ASP A 74 -15.48 -19.80 -13.07
C ASP A 74 -16.79 -20.51 -13.47
N ALA A 75 -17.45 -20.01 -14.51
CA ALA A 75 -18.69 -20.57 -15.03
C ALA A 75 -18.54 -21.99 -15.58
N GLN A 76 -17.32 -22.43 -15.87
CA GLN A 76 -16.98 -23.78 -16.38
C GLN A 76 -16.57 -24.73 -15.24
N GLY A 77 -16.58 -24.27 -13.98
CA GLY A 77 -16.18 -25.06 -12.82
C GLY A 77 -14.66 -25.14 -12.60
N MET A 78 -13.88 -24.32 -13.29
CA MET A 78 -12.43 -24.29 -13.16
C MET A 78 -11.99 -23.35 -12.05
N ILE A 79 -10.96 -23.75 -11.30
CA ILE A 79 -10.36 -22.90 -10.26
C ILE A 79 -9.58 -21.76 -10.93
N VAL A 80 -9.89 -20.52 -10.54
CA VAL A 80 -9.21 -19.31 -10.96
C VAL A 80 -8.59 -18.63 -9.75
N PHE A 81 -7.35 -18.18 -9.88
CA PHE A 81 -6.63 -17.41 -8.86
C PHE A 81 -6.51 -15.96 -9.31
N ASN A 82 -7.25 -15.07 -8.65
CA ASN A 82 -7.21 -13.64 -8.88
C ASN A 82 -6.22 -13.00 -7.91
N GLU A 83 -5.23 -12.30 -8.44
CA GLU A 83 -4.29 -11.57 -7.61
C GLU A 83 -5.00 -10.38 -6.94
N CYS A 84 -4.82 -10.24 -5.63
CA CYS A 84 -5.43 -9.22 -4.79
C CYS A 84 -4.35 -8.49 -3.99
N ASN A 85 -4.70 -7.34 -3.43
CA ASN A 85 -3.71 -6.55 -2.69
C ASN A 85 -3.59 -6.97 -1.23
N ASP A 86 -4.65 -7.51 -0.64
CA ASP A 86 -4.64 -7.98 0.75
C ASP A 86 -5.69 -9.05 1.02
N ILE A 87 -5.55 -9.72 2.15
CA ILE A 87 -6.53 -10.66 2.70
C ILE A 87 -7.68 -9.85 3.31
N PRO A 88 -8.95 -10.31 3.18
CA PRO A 88 -10.08 -9.62 3.80
C PRO A 88 -9.96 -9.55 5.32
N SER A 89 -10.61 -8.59 5.92
CA SER A 89 -10.71 -8.45 7.37
C SER A 89 -11.45 -9.64 8.01
N ALA A 90 -11.23 -9.87 9.33
CA ALA A 90 -11.75 -11.02 10.05
C ALA A 90 -13.29 -11.08 10.12
N ASP A 91 -13.99 -9.99 9.88
CA ASP A 91 -15.46 -9.91 9.80
C ASP A 91 -16.02 -10.29 8.41
N GLY A 92 -15.13 -10.72 7.50
CA GLY A 92 -15.49 -11.04 6.11
C GLY A 92 -15.77 -9.80 5.27
N SER A 93 -15.72 -8.61 5.85
CA SER A 93 -15.76 -7.39 5.07
C SER A 93 -14.46 -7.33 4.27
N THR A 94 -14.58 -7.51 2.99
CA THR A 94 -13.61 -6.91 2.10
C THR A 94 -13.78 -5.42 2.33
N ASN A 95 -12.78 -4.74 2.88
CA ASN A 95 -12.78 -3.27 2.98
C ASN A 95 -12.81 -2.63 1.57
N GLU A 96 -13.33 -3.36 0.63
CA GLU A 96 -13.33 -3.11 -0.80
C GLU A 96 -14.20 -1.92 -1.19
N ASN A 97 -15.15 -1.56 -0.36
CA ASN A 97 -16.16 -0.57 -0.71
C ASN A 97 -16.25 0.60 0.25
N GLU A 98 -15.50 0.63 1.32
CA GLU A 98 -15.60 1.75 2.23
C GLU A 98 -14.50 2.78 2.02
N ARG A 99 -14.91 3.91 1.50
CA ARG A 99 -14.14 5.14 1.58
C ARG A 99 -13.76 5.38 3.04
N PRO A 100 -12.46 5.50 3.40
CA PRO A 100 -12.07 5.66 4.79
C PRO A 100 -12.70 6.93 5.39
N LYS A 101 -13.14 6.81 6.63
CA LYS A 101 -13.63 7.97 7.39
C LYS A 101 -12.46 8.56 8.18
N ARG A 102 -12.41 9.86 8.39
CA ARG A 102 -11.36 10.50 9.20
C ARG A 102 -11.25 9.92 10.59
N THR A 103 -12.37 9.49 11.16
CA THR A 103 -12.43 8.85 12.48
C THR A 103 -11.85 7.45 12.52
N THR A 104 -11.72 6.78 11.37
CA THR A 104 -11.14 5.43 11.27
C THR A 104 -9.66 5.44 10.88
N LEU A 105 -9.11 6.62 10.55
CA LEU A 105 -7.67 6.73 10.27
C LEU A 105 -6.86 6.50 11.54
N THR A 106 -5.84 5.66 11.44
CA THR A 106 -4.96 5.32 12.56
C THR A 106 -3.72 6.21 12.56
N LYS A 107 -3.29 6.62 13.76
CA LYS A 107 -1.97 7.26 13.89
C LYS A 107 -0.91 6.22 13.56
N ALA A 108 0.01 6.58 12.69
CA ALA A 108 1.13 5.69 12.41
C ALA A 108 2.10 5.68 13.60
N THR A 109 2.61 4.50 13.94
CA THR A 109 3.75 4.33 14.83
C THR A 109 5.04 4.45 14.04
N ASP A 110 6.17 4.69 14.73
CA ASP A 110 7.49 4.89 14.12
C ASP A 110 7.83 3.79 13.11
N ASP A 111 7.79 2.53 13.57
CA ASP A 111 8.21 1.40 12.77
C ASP A 111 7.27 1.15 11.59
N ASN A 112 5.95 1.30 11.80
CA ASN A 112 4.96 1.10 10.75
C ASN A 112 5.04 2.17 9.67
N LEU A 113 5.25 3.43 10.05
CA LEU A 113 5.37 4.52 9.08
C LEU A 113 6.62 4.39 8.23
N LEU A 114 7.75 4.11 8.88
CA LEU A 114 9.02 3.91 8.19
C LEU A 114 8.95 2.75 7.20
N PHE A 115 8.41 1.61 7.64
CA PHE A 115 8.21 0.44 6.78
C PHE A 115 7.32 0.80 5.59
N THR A 116 6.17 1.44 5.83
CA THR A 116 5.24 1.85 4.77
C THR A 116 5.89 2.82 3.78
N PHE A 117 6.65 3.79 4.26
CA PHE A 117 7.35 4.75 3.40
C PHE A 117 8.42 4.09 2.55
N ARG A 118 9.19 3.18 3.11
CA ARG A 118 10.16 2.36 2.35
C ARG A 118 9.45 1.53 1.28
N THR A 119 8.38 0.84 1.65
CA THR A 119 7.58 0.05 0.70
C THR A 119 7.08 0.91 -0.46
N CYS A 120 6.50 2.08 -0.18
CA CYS A 120 6.03 2.99 -1.23
C CYS A 120 7.17 3.49 -2.13
N HIS A 121 8.32 3.87 -1.54
CA HIS A 121 9.49 4.30 -2.31
C HIS A 121 10.03 3.18 -3.20
N ASP A 122 10.14 1.96 -2.67
CA ASP A 122 10.64 0.80 -3.40
C ASP A 122 9.68 0.40 -4.52
N VAL A 123 8.37 0.49 -4.30
CA VAL A 123 7.34 0.27 -5.33
C VAL A 123 7.54 1.25 -6.49
N ILE A 124 7.74 2.54 -6.21
CA ILE A 124 8.00 3.53 -7.26
C ILE A 124 9.31 3.21 -7.98
N TYR A 125 10.37 2.97 -7.23
CA TYR A 125 11.69 2.68 -7.80
C TYR A 125 11.66 1.47 -8.74
N VAL A 126 10.98 0.39 -8.34
CA VAL A 126 10.93 -0.86 -9.10
C VAL A 126 9.96 -0.77 -10.28
N ASN A 127 8.76 -0.24 -10.07
CA ASN A 127 7.71 -0.24 -11.10
C ASN A 127 7.96 0.79 -12.21
N GLU A 128 8.49 1.96 -11.84
CA GLU A 128 8.67 3.07 -12.77
C GLU A 128 10.07 3.12 -13.38
N GLY A 129 11.02 2.32 -12.88
CA GLY A 129 12.41 2.38 -13.34
C GLY A 129 13.09 3.72 -13.11
N LEU A 130 12.56 4.54 -12.19
CA LEU A 130 13.09 5.85 -11.87
C LEU A 130 14.38 5.74 -11.05
N GLN A 131 15.27 6.73 -11.20
CA GLN A 131 16.38 6.88 -10.25
C GLN A 131 15.83 7.18 -8.85
N LYS A 132 16.54 6.75 -7.80
CA LYS A 132 16.10 6.88 -6.41
C LYS A 132 15.64 8.28 -6.03
N GLN A 133 16.35 9.31 -6.48
CA GLN A 133 15.99 10.70 -6.22
C GLN A 133 14.66 11.07 -6.89
N ALA A 134 14.46 10.68 -8.14
CA ALA A 134 13.21 10.93 -8.86
C ALA A 134 12.03 10.16 -8.22
N ALA A 135 12.25 8.90 -7.83
CA ALA A 135 11.27 8.10 -7.09
C ALA A 135 10.86 8.78 -5.77
N PHE A 136 11.84 9.34 -5.05
CA PHE A 136 11.58 10.09 -3.82
C PHE A 136 10.74 11.34 -4.06
N PHE A 137 11.00 12.10 -5.13
CA PHE A 137 10.17 13.27 -5.46
C PHE A 137 8.73 12.90 -5.81
N GLU A 138 8.52 11.82 -6.55
CA GLU A 138 7.16 11.33 -6.82
C GLU A 138 6.47 10.86 -5.53
N PHE A 139 7.19 10.17 -4.65
CA PHE A 139 6.66 9.79 -3.34
C PHE A 139 6.25 10.99 -2.50
N LEU A 140 7.06 12.06 -2.48
CA LEU A 140 6.71 13.31 -1.79
C LEU A 140 5.39 13.90 -2.27
N LYS A 141 5.14 13.91 -3.58
CA LYS A 141 3.86 14.39 -4.12
C LYS A 141 2.68 13.62 -3.53
N MET A 142 2.81 12.28 -3.40
CA MET A 142 1.78 11.43 -2.80
C MET A 142 1.54 11.76 -1.32
N ILE A 143 2.60 12.00 -0.56
CA ILE A 143 2.51 12.43 0.85
C ILE A 143 1.80 13.78 0.98
N PHE A 144 2.16 14.76 0.13
CA PHE A 144 1.49 16.06 0.13
C PHE A 144 0.00 15.93 -0.22
N CYS A 145 -0.34 15.08 -1.19
CA CYS A 145 -1.74 14.79 -1.52
C CYS A 145 -2.50 14.20 -0.32
N LYS A 146 -1.91 13.23 0.37
CA LYS A 146 -2.52 12.61 1.56
C LYS A 146 -2.78 13.64 2.66
N ILE A 147 -1.79 14.47 2.99
CA ILE A 147 -1.92 15.52 4.00
C ILE A 147 -2.94 16.58 3.59
N GLN A 148 -2.93 17.00 2.33
CA GLN A 148 -3.89 17.97 1.80
C GLN A 148 -5.33 17.47 1.93
N ASP A 149 -5.57 16.20 1.59
CA ASP A 149 -6.88 15.59 1.70
C ASP A 149 -7.34 15.46 3.16
N GLU A 150 -6.44 15.10 4.07
CA GLU A 150 -6.75 15.05 5.50
C GLU A 150 -7.10 16.43 6.10
N ARG A 151 -6.48 17.51 5.60
CA ARG A 151 -6.77 18.89 6.02
C ARG A 151 -8.14 19.37 5.56
N ASN A 152 -8.68 18.80 4.51
CA ASN A 152 -9.98 19.21 3.95
C ASN A 152 -11.14 18.55 4.72
N VAL A 153 -11.39 19.05 5.95
CA VAL A 153 -12.37 18.47 6.88
C VAL A 153 -13.83 18.54 6.41
N PHE A 154 -14.14 19.42 5.46
CA PHE A 154 -15.50 19.63 4.97
C PHE A 154 -15.93 18.61 3.90
N ASN A 155 -14.96 17.97 3.24
CA ASN A 155 -15.22 16.99 2.20
C ASN A 155 -14.89 15.59 2.70
N PRO A 156 -15.53 14.55 2.18
CA PRO A 156 -15.11 13.17 2.42
C PRO A 156 -13.66 12.95 1.96
N ILE A 157 -12.97 11.94 2.53
CA ILE A 157 -11.62 11.58 2.13
C ILE A 157 -11.63 11.14 0.66
N GLU A 158 -10.79 11.74 -0.16
CA GLU A 158 -10.58 11.41 -1.56
C GLU A 158 -9.28 10.61 -1.79
N PHE A 159 -8.37 10.64 -0.83
CA PHE A 159 -7.14 9.84 -0.88
C PHE A 159 -7.43 8.41 -0.43
N TYR A 160 -8.05 7.63 -1.30
CA TYR A 160 -8.37 6.22 -1.06
C TYR A 160 -8.40 5.44 -2.37
N THR A 161 -8.41 4.12 -2.25
CA THR A 161 -8.64 3.17 -3.33
C THR A 161 -9.40 1.97 -2.79
N THR A 162 -10.27 1.40 -3.60
CA THR A 162 -10.91 0.12 -3.31
C THR A 162 -10.09 -1.02 -3.92
N SER A 163 -10.31 -2.27 -3.51
CA SER A 163 -9.66 -3.42 -4.14
C SER A 163 -9.98 -3.52 -5.62
N THR A 164 -11.24 -3.27 -5.98
CA THR A 164 -11.66 -3.25 -7.39
C THR A 164 -10.90 -2.18 -8.18
N GLU A 165 -10.79 -0.96 -7.64
CA GLU A 165 -10.02 0.11 -8.31
C GLU A 165 -8.54 -0.23 -8.46
N ARG A 166 -7.93 -0.95 -7.49
CA ARG A 166 -6.51 -1.33 -7.58
C ARG A 166 -6.24 -2.44 -8.58
N ASN A 167 -7.18 -3.38 -8.72
CA ASN A 167 -6.97 -4.59 -9.51
C ASN A 167 -7.30 -4.44 -11.00
N PHE A 168 -8.07 -3.42 -11.38
CA PHE A 168 -8.50 -3.22 -12.76
C PHE A 168 -7.98 -1.91 -13.33
N PRO A 169 -7.52 -1.88 -14.61
CA PRO A 169 -6.95 -0.69 -15.23
C PRO A 169 -7.85 0.55 -15.17
N ASP A 170 -9.14 0.41 -15.42
CA ASP A 170 -10.08 1.53 -15.37
C ASP A 170 -10.22 2.11 -13.96
N GLY A 171 -10.18 1.24 -12.94
CA GLY A 171 -10.15 1.63 -11.55
C GLY A 171 -8.87 2.37 -11.17
N GLN A 172 -7.72 1.88 -11.64
CA GLN A 172 -6.42 2.53 -11.43
C GLN A 172 -6.39 3.93 -12.04
N ILE A 173 -6.94 4.10 -13.24
CA ILE A 173 -7.09 5.42 -13.90
C ILE A 173 -8.01 6.33 -13.07
N THR A 174 -9.08 5.78 -12.51
CA THR A 174 -10.01 6.54 -11.65
C THR A 174 -9.30 7.04 -10.40
N VAL A 175 -8.50 6.20 -9.74
CA VAL A 175 -7.67 6.60 -8.58
C VAL A 175 -6.68 7.67 -8.99
N TYR A 176 -5.92 7.46 -10.07
CA TYR A 176 -4.96 8.43 -10.58
C TYR A 176 -5.59 9.82 -10.78
N ASN A 177 -6.72 9.89 -11.48
CA ASN A 177 -7.43 11.14 -11.76
C ASN A 177 -7.90 11.83 -10.47
N ARG A 178 -8.32 11.05 -9.46
CA ARG A 178 -8.72 11.55 -8.15
C ARG A 178 -7.53 12.15 -7.41
N ILE A 179 -6.39 11.48 -7.39
CA ILE A 179 -5.16 11.97 -6.76
C ILE A 179 -4.59 13.18 -7.51
N ALA A 180 -4.62 13.18 -8.84
CA ALA A 180 -4.18 14.32 -9.64
C ALA A 180 -4.97 15.60 -9.31
N LYS A 181 -6.28 15.51 -9.07
CA LYS A 181 -7.09 16.65 -8.60
C LYS A 181 -6.63 17.18 -7.25
N ILE A 182 -6.31 16.29 -6.30
CA ILE A 182 -5.76 16.69 -5.01
C ILE A 182 -4.41 17.38 -5.20
N PHE A 183 -3.58 16.87 -6.12
CA PHE A 183 -2.27 17.47 -6.40
C PHE A 183 -2.37 18.89 -6.97
N GLU A 184 -3.39 19.19 -7.78
CA GLU A 184 -3.65 20.56 -8.22
C GLU A 184 -3.90 21.54 -7.05
N GLU A 185 -4.57 21.06 -5.99
CA GLU A 185 -4.74 21.86 -4.77
C GLU A 185 -3.44 22.00 -3.99
N VAL A 186 -2.64 20.92 -3.93
CA VAL A 186 -1.31 20.93 -3.33
C VAL A 186 -0.43 21.99 -3.99
N LYS A 187 -0.35 22.02 -5.30
CA LYS A 187 0.45 23.01 -6.05
C LYS A 187 0.04 24.44 -5.71
N ARG A 188 -1.26 24.72 -5.69
CA ARG A 188 -1.78 26.06 -5.35
C ARG A 188 -1.37 26.52 -3.96
N ARG A 189 -1.38 25.60 -2.98
CA ARG A 189 -1.03 25.91 -1.59
C ARG A 189 0.48 25.92 -1.32
N ASN A 190 1.24 25.24 -2.13
CA ASN A 190 2.67 25.04 -1.95
C ASN A 190 3.47 25.48 -3.19
N SER A 191 3.13 26.67 -3.72
CA SER A 191 3.75 27.23 -4.93
C SER A 191 5.26 27.54 -4.81
N LYS A 192 5.80 27.52 -3.58
CA LYS A 192 7.25 27.61 -3.34
C LYS A 192 7.97 26.25 -3.51
N ILE A 193 7.24 25.14 -3.55
CA ILE A 193 7.78 23.78 -3.63
C ILE A 193 7.48 23.15 -4.99
N PHE A 194 6.28 23.39 -5.51
CA PHE A 194 5.79 22.81 -6.76
C PHE A 194 5.47 23.90 -7.79
N ASP A 195 5.94 23.69 -9.01
CA ASP A 195 5.60 24.56 -10.14
C ASP A 195 4.19 24.26 -10.66
N ALA A 196 3.58 25.24 -11.31
CA ALA A 196 2.25 25.08 -11.89
C ALA A 196 2.18 23.93 -12.92
N ASN A 197 3.29 23.68 -13.61
CA ASN A 197 3.41 22.61 -14.62
C ASN A 197 3.77 21.24 -14.05
N ASP A 198 4.01 21.13 -12.74
CA ASP A 198 4.29 19.85 -12.13
C ASP A 198 3.08 18.92 -12.23
N SER A 199 3.34 17.65 -12.46
CA SER A 199 2.35 16.58 -12.49
C SER A 199 2.87 15.34 -11.77
N ILE A 200 1.97 14.45 -11.40
CA ILE A 200 2.32 13.11 -10.96
C ILE A 200 2.75 12.32 -12.20
N LYS A 201 3.98 11.78 -12.18
CA LYS A 201 4.57 11.06 -13.32
C LYS A 201 4.52 9.55 -13.16
N LEU A 202 3.83 9.07 -12.11
CA LEU A 202 3.67 7.65 -11.85
C LEU A 202 2.56 7.07 -12.72
N GLU A 203 2.71 5.82 -13.10
CA GLU A 203 1.64 5.06 -13.75
C GLU A 203 0.42 4.89 -12.82
N PRO A 204 -0.81 4.84 -13.35
CA PRO A 204 -2.03 4.70 -12.57
C PRO A 204 -2.00 3.50 -11.60
N ARG A 205 -1.41 2.37 -12.00
CA ARG A 205 -1.21 1.19 -11.16
C ARG A 205 -0.37 1.51 -9.92
N THR A 206 0.73 2.20 -10.11
CA THR A 206 1.65 2.57 -9.02
C THR A 206 0.98 3.55 -8.06
N VAL A 207 0.25 4.55 -8.59
CA VAL A 207 -0.53 5.49 -7.77
C VAL A 207 -1.55 4.72 -6.91
N ALA A 208 -2.34 3.83 -7.51
CA ALA A 208 -3.35 3.06 -6.80
C ALA A 208 -2.74 2.18 -5.69
N GLN A 209 -1.57 1.59 -5.93
CA GLN A 209 -0.84 0.79 -4.95
C GLN A 209 -0.37 1.65 -3.77
N ILE A 210 0.26 2.80 -4.01
CA ILE A 210 0.73 3.71 -2.96
C ILE A 210 -0.43 4.25 -2.14
N VAL A 211 -1.53 4.62 -2.79
CA VAL A 211 -2.74 5.05 -2.09
C VAL A 211 -3.25 3.96 -1.16
N GLY A 212 -3.26 2.71 -1.61
CA GLY A 212 -3.64 1.55 -0.80
C GLY A 212 -2.80 1.38 0.46
N GLU A 213 -1.48 1.59 0.37
CA GLU A 213 -0.58 1.50 1.51
C GLU A 213 -0.77 2.64 2.52
N LEU A 214 -1.02 3.85 2.04
CA LEU A 214 -1.10 5.05 2.87
C LEU A 214 -2.49 5.35 3.41
N GLN A 215 -3.57 4.89 2.76
CA GLN A 215 -4.94 5.33 3.03
C GLN A 215 -5.40 5.11 4.48
N LYS A 216 -4.90 4.07 5.13
CA LYS A 216 -5.29 3.71 6.51
C LYS A 216 -4.70 4.63 7.59
N TYR A 217 -3.63 5.34 7.27
CA TYR A 217 -2.95 6.17 8.24
C TYR A 217 -3.44 7.62 8.21
N SER A 218 -3.39 8.28 9.39
CA SER A 218 -3.48 9.73 9.51
C SER A 218 -2.08 10.31 9.56
N LEU A 219 -1.62 10.90 8.47
CA LEU A 219 -0.33 11.58 8.44
C LEU A 219 -0.41 12.94 9.13
N LEU A 220 -1.58 13.59 9.12
CA LEU A 220 -1.76 14.87 9.81
C LEU A 220 -1.61 14.72 11.33
N ASN A 221 -2.16 13.66 11.92
CA ASN A 221 -2.12 13.39 13.36
C ASN A 221 -0.90 12.59 13.82
N THR A 222 -0.03 12.19 12.90
CA THR A 222 1.23 11.50 13.22
C THR A 222 2.29 12.51 13.64
N ASN A 223 3.09 12.18 14.66
CA ASN A 223 4.12 13.08 15.20
C ASN A 223 5.08 13.54 14.09
N ILE A 224 5.44 14.84 14.15
CA ILE A 224 6.35 15.49 13.19
C ILE A 224 7.74 14.82 13.21
N ASP A 225 8.23 14.44 14.39
CA ASP A 225 9.54 13.81 14.54
C ASP A 225 9.63 12.47 13.81
N PHE A 226 8.54 11.70 13.76
CA PHE A 226 8.49 10.43 13.04
C PHE A 226 8.47 10.61 11.54
N LYS A 227 7.75 11.62 11.06
CA LYS A 227 7.76 11.99 9.64
C LYS A 227 9.18 12.41 9.23
N GLY A 228 9.82 13.24 10.04
CA GLY A 228 11.22 13.68 9.84
C GLY A 228 12.17 12.49 9.74
N LYS A 229 12.15 11.57 10.71
CA LYS A 229 12.99 10.36 10.71
C LYS A 229 12.74 9.46 9.50
N ALA A 230 11.48 9.23 9.13
CA ALA A 230 11.14 8.44 7.97
C ALA A 230 11.64 9.08 6.67
N TYR A 231 11.57 10.41 6.57
CA TYR A 231 12.16 11.15 5.46
C TYR A 231 13.69 11.07 5.46
N GLU A 232 14.33 11.30 6.62
CA GLU A 232 15.79 11.23 6.75
C GLU A 232 16.33 9.86 6.36
N GLU A 233 15.65 8.79 6.70
CA GLU A 233 16.10 7.45 6.40
C GLU A 233 15.99 7.12 4.91
N ILE A 234 14.92 7.55 4.24
CA ILE A 234 14.76 7.39 2.79
C ILE A 234 15.77 8.29 2.04
N VAL A 235 15.96 9.52 2.50
CA VAL A 235 16.90 10.48 1.91
C VAL A 235 18.34 10.15 2.31
N GLY A 236 18.58 9.85 3.59
CA GLY A 236 19.91 9.70 4.16
C GLY A 236 20.70 8.49 3.66
N SER A 237 20.01 7.44 3.22
CA SER A 237 20.65 6.29 2.58
C SER A 237 21.12 6.60 1.13
N ASN A 238 20.61 7.67 0.51
CA ASN A 238 20.73 7.89 -0.93
C ASN A 238 21.28 9.25 -1.35
N LEU A 239 21.35 10.25 -0.48
CA LEU A 239 21.71 11.64 -0.83
C LEU A 239 22.91 12.21 -0.04
N ARG A 240 23.69 11.39 0.65
CA ARG A 240 24.92 11.84 1.34
C ARG A 240 26.02 12.29 0.39
N GLY A 241 25.76 12.30 -0.92
CA GLY A 241 26.76 12.62 -1.93
C GLY A 241 26.89 14.08 -2.31
N ASP A 242 25.88 14.91 -2.46
CA ASP A 242 26.15 16.21 -3.10
C ASP A 242 25.28 17.44 -2.76
N ARG A 243 24.17 17.39 -2.03
CA ARG A 243 23.37 18.61 -1.74
C ARG A 243 22.44 18.48 -0.52
N GLY A 244 22.93 18.00 0.60
CA GLY A 244 22.14 17.78 1.82
C GLY A 244 21.56 19.03 2.49
N GLU A 245 22.02 20.23 2.16
CA GLU A 245 21.60 21.47 2.83
C GLU A 245 20.26 22.05 2.33
N PHE A 246 19.84 21.72 1.10
CA PHE A 246 18.68 22.38 0.50
C PHE A 246 17.31 21.85 1.00
N PHE A 247 17.27 20.64 1.54
CA PHE A 247 16.00 20.01 1.94
C PHE A 247 15.57 20.29 3.36
N TYR A 248 16.49 20.54 4.26
CA TYR A 248 16.20 20.75 5.69
C TYR A 248 15.45 22.04 5.99
N THR A 249 15.73 23.11 5.26
CA THR A 249 15.16 24.42 5.54
C THR A 249 13.77 24.64 4.95
N THR A 250 13.49 24.11 3.79
CA THR A 250 12.21 24.39 3.12
C THR A 250 11.08 23.44 3.55
N GLN A 251 11.40 22.19 3.87
CA GLN A 251 10.37 21.19 4.24
C GLN A 251 9.92 21.29 5.70
N CYS A 252 10.81 21.61 6.64
CA CYS A 252 10.41 21.84 8.04
C CYS A 252 9.46 23.03 8.17
N TYR A 253 9.66 24.08 7.37
CA TYR A 253 8.76 25.24 7.34
C TYR A 253 7.41 24.94 6.69
N ALA A 254 7.33 24.09 5.68
CA ALA A 254 6.05 23.71 5.06
C ALA A 254 5.17 22.85 5.99
N TYR A 255 5.78 22.13 6.94
CA TYR A 255 5.06 21.33 7.94
C TYR A 255 4.74 22.08 9.22
N GLY A 256 5.51 23.13 9.56
CA GLY A 256 5.40 23.89 10.82
C GLY A 256 4.59 25.19 10.74
N SER A 257 4.38 25.77 9.57
CA SER A 257 3.68 27.07 9.41
C SER A 257 2.17 26.93 9.20
N GLY A 258 1.52 26.12 9.98
CA GLY A 258 0.06 25.94 9.95
C GLY A 258 -0.65 26.48 11.19
N TYR A 259 -0.07 27.50 11.86
CA TYR A 259 -0.75 28.30 12.88
C TYR A 259 -0.76 29.74 12.39
N ASP A 260 -1.86 30.12 11.76
CA ASP A 260 -2.60 31.38 11.85
C ASP A 260 -3.97 31.19 11.19
#